data_63faaa2ea6d28669c9b4c78aa04ce49f
#
_entry.id   63faaa2ea6d28669c9b4c78aa04ce49f
#
_cell.length_a   1.000
_cell.length_b   1.000
_cell.length_c   1.000
_cell.angle_alpha   90.00
_cell.angle_beta   90.00
_cell.angle_gamma   90.00
#
_symmetry.space_group_name_H-M   'P 1'
#
loop_
_entity.id
_entity.type
_entity.pdbx_description
1 polymer ?
#
loop_
_entity_poly.entity_id
_entity_poly.type
_entity_poly.pdbx_seq_one_letter_code
_entity_poly.pdbx_strand_id
1 'polypeptide(L)'
;MNTLKDNFYQDWRVFDIIHWGENLLLSNGFNDAKQEIEWMLCDLLKFKRSDIYANIGERISKSNVTDLKEWINQRIKNKPVQYITGKTEFYGHEISVSPHVLIPRPETERLVDVAIDTIKNLSNPKVLEVGTGSGCISIAIGSAKKDANILSLDISAAALKVAKMNTKKNNISNVKFEKLDFLRSIPKGEYDLVISNPPYISKYEIKKIMLDVRKYEPEIALTDNNDGLKFYRRFCDNVKKLIKKRGSLILEVGIGSHPMRAFEIFYSSGFKKIELIPDYNGDLRVLKIEI
;
A
#
# COMPACT_ATOMS: atom_id res chain seq x y z
N MET A 1 -3.82 -28.16 21.16
CA MET A 1 -5.00 -28.31 20.29
C MET A 1 -6.25 -27.95 21.08
N ASN A 2 -6.51 -26.68 21.31
CA ASN A 2 -7.79 -26.22 21.84
C ASN A 2 -8.72 -26.03 20.65
N THR A 3 -9.46 -27.09 20.36
CA THR A 3 -10.50 -27.11 19.35
C THR A 3 -11.55 -26.06 19.67
N LEU A 4 -11.98 -25.35 18.63
CA LEU A 4 -13.16 -24.50 18.53
C LEU A 4 -14.46 -25.26 18.89
N LYS A 5 -14.50 -25.98 20.03
CA LYS A 5 -15.72 -26.58 20.55
C LYS A 5 -16.49 -25.49 21.31
N ASP A 6 -17.24 -24.75 20.60
CA ASP A 6 -18.66 -24.56 20.60
C ASP A 6 -19.31 -24.35 21.94
N ASN A 7 -19.49 -23.09 22.31
CA ASN A 7 -20.75 -22.69 22.91
C ASN A 7 -21.53 -21.88 21.84
N PHE A 8 -22.15 -22.58 20.88
CA PHE A 8 -23.03 -22.01 19.85
C PHE A 8 -24.27 -21.29 20.42
N TYR A 9 -24.48 -21.39 21.72
CA TYR A 9 -25.65 -20.86 22.44
C TYR A 9 -25.32 -19.64 23.31
N GLN A 10 -24.08 -19.13 23.30
CA GLN A 10 -23.73 -17.99 24.10
C GLN A 10 -24.24 -16.69 23.46
N ASP A 11 -24.97 -15.88 24.22
CA ASP A 11 -25.34 -14.52 23.86
C ASP A 11 -24.09 -13.63 23.95
N TRP A 12 -23.33 -13.56 22.86
CA TRP A 12 -22.10 -12.78 22.77
C TRP A 12 -22.41 -11.27 22.80
N ARG A 13 -21.72 -10.54 23.68
CA ARG A 13 -21.63 -9.08 23.63
C ARG A 13 -20.34 -8.65 22.93
N VAL A 14 -20.30 -7.38 22.53
CA VAL A 14 -19.09 -6.80 21.89
C VAL A 14 -17.85 -7.04 22.76
N PHE A 15 -17.94 -6.80 24.07
CA PHE A 15 -16.84 -7.07 25.02
C PHE A 15 -16.37 -8.53 24.99
N ASP A 16 -17.30 -9.46 25.08
CA ASP A 16 -16.97 -10.89 25.17
C ASP A 16 -16.21 -11.38 23.94
N ILE A 17 -16.67 -10.95 22.75
CA ILE A 17 -16.06 -11.40 21.50
C ILE A 17 -14.70 -10.75 21.23
N ILE A 18 -14.51 -9.48 21.64
CA ILE A 18 -13.19 -8.84 21.60
C ILE A 18 -12.22 -9.62 22.47
N HIS A 19 -12.58 -9.88 23.72
CA HIS A 19 -11.70 -10.56 24.66
C HIS A 19 -11.37 -11.99 24.21
N TRP A 20 -12.38 -12.71 23.73
CA TRP A 20 -12.19 -14.06 23.19
C TRP A 20 -11.25 -14.04 21.96
N GLY A 21 -11.50 -13.15 20.99
CA GLY A 21 -10.72 -13.07 19.76
C GLY A 21 -9.29 -12.60 20.04
N GLU A 22 -9.10 -11.62 20.92
CA GLU A 22 -7.80 -11.14 21.36
C GLU A 22 -6.97 -12.30 21.97
N ASN A 23 -7.52 -13.03 22.94
CA ASN A 23 -6.82 -14.16 23.56
C ASN A 23 -6.47 -15.25 22.55
N LEU A 24 -7.35 -15.50 21.59
CA LEU A 24 -7.11 -16.49 20.55
C LEU A 24 -5.99 -16.07 19.60
N LEU A 25 -5.94 -14.81 19.16
CA LEU A 25 -4.87 -14.31 18.31
C LEU A 25 -3.54 -14.22 19.08
N LEU A 26 -3.54 -13.74 20.34
CA LEU A 26 -2.34 -13.71 21.20
C LEU A 26 -1.74 -15.11 21.36
N SER A 27 -2.57 -16.12 21.62
CA SER A 27 -2.11 -17.51 21.78
C SER A 27 -1.54 -18.12 20.49
N ASN A 28 -1.82 -17.50 19.34
CA ASN A 28 -1.27 -17.86 18.03
C ASN A 28 -0.13 -16.93 17.58
N GLY A 29 0.38 -16.05 18.47
CA GLY A 29 1.58 -15.24 18.23
C GLY A 29 1.35 -13.90 17.54
N PHE A 30 0.11 -13.38 17.52
CA PHE A 30 -0.20 -12.06 16.95
C PHE A 30 -0.17 -10.99 18.05
N ASN A 31 0.80 -10.07 18.00
CA ASN A 31 0.99 -9.06 19.05
C ASN A 31 -0.08 -7.95 19.03
N ASP A 32 -0.58 -7.58 17.85
CA ASP A 32 -1.58 -6.52 17.67
C ASP A 32 -3.03 -7.06 17.72
N ALA A 33 -3.22 -8.18 18.41
CA ALA A 33 -4.44 -8.98 18.43
C ALA A 33 -5.71 -8.15 18.70
N LYS A 34 -5.71 -7.31 19.73
CA LYS A 34 -6.86 -6.48 20.09
C LYS A 34 -7.24 -5.53 18.96
N GLN A 35 -6.26 -4.84 18.39
CA GLN A 35 -6.47 -3.89 17.30
C GLN A 35 -7.01 -4.59 16.05
N GLU A 36 -6.49 -5.76 15.72
CA GLU A 36 -6.97 -6.56 14.58
C GLU A 36 -8.42 -7.01 14.76
N ILE A 37 -8.81 -7.45 15.97
CA ILE A 37 -10.21 -7.80 16.27
C ILE A 37 -11.12 -6.58 16.18
N GLU A 38 -10.70 -5.45 16.73
CA GLU A 38 -11.47 -4.20 16.65
C GLU A 38 -11.68 -3.78 15.17
N TRP A 39 -10.67 -3.87 14.31
CA TRP A 39 -10.80 -3.59 12.88
C TRP A 39 -11.78 -4.53 12.18
N MET A 40 -11.71 -5.83 12.46
CA MET A 40 -12.65 -6.80 11.93
C MET A 40 -14.08 -6.49 12.37
N LEU A 41 -14.28 -6.16 13.65
CA LEU A 41 -15.59 -5.79 14.17
C LEU A 41 -16.12 -4.49 13.58
N CYS A 42 -15.28 -3.46 13.43
CA CYS A 42 -15.67 -2.22 12.76
C CYS A 42 -16.22 -2.50 11.37
N ASP A 43 -15.57 -3.40 10.64
CA ASP A 43 -16.03 -3.73 9.29
C ASP A 43 -17.31 -4.57 9.28
N LEU A 44 -17.44 -5.55 10.14
CA LEU A 44 -18.66 -6.37 10.26
C LEU A 44 -19.88 -5.58 10.70
N LEU A 45 -19.70 -4.73 11.71
CA LEU A 45 -20.81 -3.96 12.31
C LEU A 45 -21.05 -2.64 11.58
N LYS A 46 -20.18 -2.25 10.63
CA LYS A 46 -20.17 -0.92 9.99
C LYS A 46 -20.05 0.22 11.01
N PHE A 47 -19.24 0.00 12.02
CA PHE A 47 -18.96 0.90 13.11
C PHE A 47 -17.63 1.62 12.90
N LYS A 48 -17.53 2.83 13.48
CA LYS A 48 -16.24 3.45 13.76
C LYS A 48 -15.66 2.82 15.05
N ARG A 49 -14.38 2.98 15.27
CA ARG A 49 -13.73 2.44 16.48
C ARG A 49 -14.36 2.99 17.78
N SER A 50 -14.76 4.26 17.79
CA SER A 50 -15.51 4.87 18.92
C SER A 50 -16.83 4.16 19.19
N ASP A 51 -17.52 3.70 18.16
CA ASP A 51 -18.82 3.08 18.28
C ASP A 51 -18.71 1.69 18.91
N ILE A 52 -17.61 0.97 18.70
CA ILE A 52 -17.29 -0.29 19.38
C ILE A 52 -17.35 -0.11 20.91
N TYR A 53 -16.69 0.94 21.41
CA TYR A 53 -16.63 1.21 22.84
C TYR A 53 -17.94 1.79 23.39
N ALA A 54 -18.65 2.59 22.62
CA ALA A 54 -19.97 3.09 23.00
C ALA A 54 -21.01 1.96 23.12
N ASN A 55 -20.84 0.88 22.34
CA ASN A 55 -21.75 -0.27 22.30
C ASN A 55 -21.13 -1.53 22.94
N ILE A 56 -20.14 -1.39 23.83
CA ILE A 56 -19.33 -2.50 24.35
C ILE A 56 -20.16 -3.58 25.05
N GLY A 57 -21.30 -3.21 25.65
CA GLY A 57 -22.24 -4.11 26.33
C GLY A 57 -23.34 -4.67 25.42
N GLU A 58 -23.45 -4.22 24.18
CA GLU A 58 -24.51 -4.63 23.26
C GLU A 58 -24.28 -6.04 22.72
N ARG A 59 -25.39 -6.71 22.39
CA ARG A 59 -25.36 -8.07 21.83
C ARG A 59 -24.97 -8.04 20.36
N ILE A 60 -24.17 -9.01 19.95
CA ILE A 60 -23.80 -9.23 18.53
C ILE A 60 -24.69 -10.32 17.95
N SER A 61 -25.14 -10.13 16.71
CA SER A 61 -25.90 -11.15 15.99
C SER A 61 -25.09 -12.43 15.80
N LYS A 62 -25.78 -13.58 15.81
CA LYS A 62 -25.14 -14.89 15.59
C LYS A 62 -24.40 -14.95 14.25
N SER A 63 -24.92 -14.30 13.20
CA SER A 63 -24.23 -14.20 11.90
C SER A 63 -22.90 -13.48 12.02
N ASN A 64 -22.86 -12.29 12.65
CA ASN A 64 -21.63 -11.55 12.83
C ASN A 64 -20.59 -12.29 13.67
N VAL A 65 -21.05 -13.04 14.69
CA VAL A 65 -20.15 -13.92 15.47
C VAL A 65 -19.56 -15.02 14.59
N THR A 66 -20.38 -15.63 13.75
CA THR A 66 -19.91 -16.68 12.82
C THR A 66 -18.90 -16.14 11.82
N ASP A 67 -19.20 -14.99 11.22
CA ASP A 67 -18.34 -14.35 10.24
C ASP A 67 -16.99 -13.93 10.88
N LEU A 68 -17.03 -13.36 12.10
CA LEU A 68 -15.80 -13.01 12.82
C LEU A 68 -14.95 -14.23 13.16
N LYS A 69 -15.58 -15.34 13.61
CA LYS A 69 -14.86 -16.59 13.86
C LYS A 69 -14.15 -17.10 12.60
N GLU A 70 -14.81 -17.03 11.46
CA GLU A 70 -14.21 -17.43 10.16
C GLU A 70 -13.05 -16.49 9.79
N TRP A 71 -13.21 -15.19 10.01
CA TRP A 71 -12.14 -14.20 9.76
C TRP A 71 -10.92 -14.44 10.66
N ILE A 72 -11.14 -14.70 11.96
CA ILE A 72 -10.06 -15.06 12.89
C ILE A 72 -9.37 -16.35 12.45
N ASN A 73 -10.11 -17.37 11.99
CA ASN A 73 -9.53 -18.58 11.46
C ASN A 73 -8.64 -18.34 10.23
N GLN A 74 -9.03 -17.41 9.36
CA GLN A 74 -8.18 -17.00 8.23
C GLN A 74 -6.93 -16.27 8.73
N ARG A 75 -7.07 -15.40 9.76
CA ARG A 75 -5.94 -14.66 10.35
C ARG A 75 -4.92 -15.60 11.00
N ILE A 76 -5.36 -16.59 11.74
CA ILE A 76 -4.50 -17.62 12.34
C ILE A 76 -3.68 -18.36 11.27
N LYS A 77 -4.19 -18.49 10.05
CA LYS A 77 -3.45 -19.00 8.90
C LYS A 77 -2.51 -17.95 8.28
N ASN A 78 -2.27 -16.84 8.96
CA ASN A 78 -1.45 -15.69 8.56
C ASN A 78 -2.00 -14.89 7.37
N LYS A 79 -3.30 -14.96 7.04
CA LYS A 79 -3.87 -14.08 6.03
C LYS A 79 -3.97 -12.67 6.60
N PRO A 80 -3.44 -11.63 5.90
CA PRO A 80 -3.54 -10.24 6.36
C PRO A 80 -4.98 -9.81 6.61
N VAL A 81 -5.23 -9.03 7.67
CA VAL A 81 -6.56 -8.54 8.01
C VAL A 81 -7.18 -7.77 6.85
N GLN A 82 -6.39 -6.97 6.15
CA GLN A 82 -6.83 -6.19 5.00
C GLN A 82 -7.33 -7.08 3.84
N TYR A 83 -6.76 -8.26 3.65
CA TYR A 83 -7.27 -9.22 2.66
C TYR A 83 -8.47 -10.03 3.16
N ILE A 84 -8.66 -10.12 4.47
CA ILE A 84 -9.85 -10.73 5.08
C ILE A 84 -11.03 -9.80 4.90
N THR A 85 -10.88 -8.52 5.25
CA THR A 85 -11.91 -7.49 5.14
C THR A 85 -12.07 -6.95 3.72
N GLY A 86 -11.06 -7.16 2.85
CA GLY A 86 -11.04 -6.72 1.46
C GLY A 86 -10.73 -5.23 1.27
N LYS A 87 -10.33 -4.51 2.32
CA LYS A 87 -10.05 -3.07 2.26
C LYS A 87 -9.01 -2.61 3.28
N THR A 88 -8.51 -1.42 3.06
CA THR A 88 -7.67 -0.64 3.99
C THR A 88 -7.95 0.84 3.80
N GLU A 89 -7.42 1.67 4.68
CA GLU A 89 -7.38 3.13 4.50
C GLU A 89 -5.99 3.55 4.05
N PHE A 90 -5.90 4.54 3.16
CA PHE A 90 -4.67 5.16 2.72
C PHE A 90 -4.94 6.62 2.37
N TYR A 91 -4.22 7.53 2.98
CA TYR A 91 -4.32 8.98 2.76
C TYR A 91 -5.76 9.51 2.86
N GLY A 92 -6.53 9.01 3.84
CA GLY A 92 -7.94 9.35 4.06
C GLY A 92 -8.93 8.75 3.04
N HIS A 93 -8.48 7.83 2.19
CA HIS A 93 -9.30 7.13 1.21
C HIS A 93 -9.48 5.66 1.55
N GLU A 94 -10.69 5.12 1.39
CA GLU A 94 -10.92 3.68 1.49
C GLU A 94 -10.46 3.00 0.21
N ILE A 95 -9.47 2.11 0.32
CA ILE A 95 -8.86 1.37 -0.78
C ILE A 95 -9.23 -0.11 -0.66
N SER A 96 -9.93 -0.63 -1.64
CA SER A 96 -10.17 -2.06 -1.76
C SER A 96 -8.88 -2.78 -2.15
N VAL A 97 -8.60 -3.88 -1.46
CA VAL A 97 -7.40 -4.70 -1.68
C VAL A 97 -7.75 -6.17 -1.88
N SER A 98 -6.88 -6.89 -2.55
CA SER A 98 -6.98 -8.33 -2.80
C SER A 98 -5.58 -8.90 -3.03
N PRO A 99 -5.38 -10.22 -3.08
CA PRO A 99 -4.06 -10.83 -3.36
C PRO A 99 -3.44 -10.44 -4.72
N HIS A 100 -4.10 -9.60 -5.50
CA HIS A 100 -3.58 -9.08 -6.77
C HIS A 100 -2.80 -7.77 -6.63
N VAL A 101 -2.83 -7.11 -5.47
CA VAL A 101 -2.19 -5.81 -5.22
C VAL A 101 -1.50 -5.81 -3.86
N LEU A 102 -0.40 -5.08 -3.75
CA LEU A 102 0.24 -4.80 -2.47
C LEU A 102 -0.75 -4.06 -1.55
N ILE A 103 -0.80 -4.43 -0.28
CA ILE A 103 -1.54 -3.66 0.73
C ILE A 103 -0.82 -2.31 0.90
N PRO A 104 -1.50 -1.17 0.70
CA PRO A 104 -0.90 0.15 0.93
C PRO A 104 -0.25 0.26 2.30
N ARG A 105 0.97 0.81 2.35
CA ARG A 105 1.74 0.98 3.60
C ARG A 105 1.65 2.44 4.07
N PRO A 106 1.54 2.69 5.39
CA PRO A 106 1.52 4.04 5.93
C PRO A 106 2.75 4.88 5.52
N GLU A 107 3.93 4.26 5.42
CA GLU A 107 5.17 4.92 5.03
C GLU A 107 5.11 5.48 3.60
N THR A 108 4.30 4.88 2.72
CA THR A 108 4.07 5.36 1.35
C THR A 108 3.28 6.68 1.33
N GLU A 109 2.59 7.06 2.40
CA GLU A 109 1.93 8.37 2.49
C GLU A 109 2.96 9.52 2.43
N ARG A 110 4.16 9.31 2.97
CA ARG A 110 5.25 10.29 2.85
C ARG A 110 5.68 10.53 1.40
N LEU A 111 5.67 9.48 0.57
CA LEU A 111 5.92 9.60 -0.87
C LEU A 111 4.87 10.51 -1.54
N VAL A 112 3.59 10.36 -1.14
CA VAL A 112 2.48 11.18 -1.63
C VAL A 112 2.63 12.64 -1.21
N ASP A 113 3.00 12.92 0.05
CA ASP A 113 3.22 14.31 0.51
C ASP A 113 4.27 15.02 -0.33
N VAL A 114 5.43 14.36 -0.53
CA VAL A 114 6.53 14.94 -1.34
C VAL A 114 6.08 15.16 -2.78
N ALA A 115 5.27 14.27 -3.33
CA ALA A 115 4.71 14.41 -4.67
C ALA A 115 3.77 15.60 -4.79
N ILE A 116 2.80 15.72 -3.86
CA ILE A 116 1.83 16.83 -3.83
C ILE A 116 2.56 18.15 -3.66
N ASP A 117 3.52 18.24 -2.73
CA ASP A 117 4.30 19.46 -2.50
C ASP A 117 5.08 19.87 -3.76
N THR A 118 5.63 18.90 -4.49
CA THR A 118 6.38 19.15 -5.71
C THR A 118 5.53 19.76 -6.83
N ILE A 119 4.26 19.35 -6.95
CA ILE A 119 3.38 19.79 -8.06
C ILE A 119 2.34 20.82 -7.63
N LYS A 120 2.27 21.23 -6.37
CA LYS A 120 1.19 22.11 -5.84
C LYS A 120 1.01 23.40 -6.61
N ASN A 121 2.10 24.02 -7.06
CA ASN A 121 2.09 25.30 -7.78
C ASN A 121 2.03 25.17 -9.31
N LEU A 122 2.01 23.96 -9.84
CA LEU A 122 1.90 23.72 -11.29
C LEU A 122 0.43 23.72 -11.73
N SER A 123 0.14 24.30 -12.86
CA SER A 123 -1.18 24.21 -13.50
C SER A 123 -1.22 23.00 -14.43
N ASN A 124 -2.25 22.15 -14.28
CA ASN A 124 -2.46 20.95 -15.08
C ASN A 124 -1.22 20.03 -15.18
N PRO A 125 -0.56 19.68 -14.04
CA PRO A 125 0.66 18.89 -14.08
C PRO A 125 0.40 17.52 -14.71
N LYS A 126 1.34 17.04 -15.51
CA LYS A 126 1.35 15.67 -16.03
C LYS A 126 2.13 14.79 -15.07
N VAL A 127 1.48 13.79 -14.52
CA VAL A 127 2.07 12.85 -13.57
C VAL A 127 2.08 11.44 -14.15
N LEU A 128 3.20 10.76 -14.02
CA LEU A 128 3.35 9.33 -14.34
C LEU A 128 3.58 8.55 -13.07
N GLU A 129 2.70 7.60 -12.78
CA GLU A 129 2.92 6.59 -11.75
C GLU A 129 3.32 5.26 -12.39
N VAL A 130 4.36 4.62 -11.87
CA VAL A 130 4.82 3.29 -12.32
C VAL A 130 4.62 2.29 -11.18
N GLY A 131 3.92 1.19 -11.47
CA GLY A 131 3.56 0.17 -10.47
C GLY A 131 2.39 0.61 -9.59
N THR A 132 1.24 0.92 -10.22
CA THR A 132 0.10 1.52 -9.51
C THR A 132 -0.54 0.61 -8.46
N GLY A 133 -0.43 -0.73 -8.59
CA GLY A 133 -0.99 -1.68 -7.65
C GLY A 133 -2.49 -1.46 -7.40
N SER A 134 -2.85 -1.08 -6.19
CA SER A 134 -4.24 -0.75 -5.80
C SER A 134 -4.74 0.61 -6.30
N GLY A 135 -3.85 1.46 -6.84
CA GLY A 135 -4.14 2.82 -7.25
C GLY A 135 -4.07 3.86 -6.12
N CYS A 136 -3.61 3.49 -4.94
CA CYS A 136 -3.67 4.33 -3.74
C CYS A 136 -2.90 5.66 -3.91
N ILE A 137 -1.69 5.64 -4.51
CA ILE A 137 -0.88 6.84 -4.76
C ILE A 137 -1.59 7.76 -5.76
N SER A 138 -2.04 7.23 -6.90
CA SER A 138 -2.79 8.01 -7.91
C SER A 138 -4.07 8.60 -7.36
N ILE A 139 -4.80 7.88 -6.51
CA ILE A 139 -6.03 8.34 -5.87
C ILE A 139 -5.72 9.52 -4.95
N ALA A 140 -4.71 9.39 -4.10
CA ALA A 140 -4.31 10.44 -3.17
C ALA A 140 -3.87 11.72 -3.91
N ILE A 141 -2.98 11.59 -4.92
CA ILE A 141 -2.53 12.71 -5.74
C ILE A 141 -3.71 13.31 -6.52
N GLY A 142 -4.54 12.48 -7.16
CA GLY A 142 -5.67 12.93 -7.98
C GLY A 142 -6.76 13.62 -7.18
N SER A 143 -6.94 13.26 -5.91
CA SER A 143 -7.83 13.91 -4.96
C SER A 143 -7.29 15.28 -4.53
N ALA A 144 -6.00 15.36 -4.18
CA ALA A 144 -5.37 16.58 -3.71
C ALA A 144 -5.13 17.61 -4.84
N LYS A 145 -4.86 17.15 -6.07
CA LYS A 145 -4.56 17.98 -7.25
C LYS A 145 -5.52 17.62 -8.39
N LYS A 146 -6.72 18.16 -8.36
CA LYS A 146 -7.83 17.83 -9.27
C LYS A 146 -7.56 18.15 -10.74
N ASP A 147 -6.71 19.15 -11.01
CA ASP A 147 -6.27 19.53 -12.35
C ASP A 147 -5.07 18.71 -12.87
N ALA A 148 -4.52 17.80 -12.07
CA ALA A 148 -3.45 16.91 -12.52
C ALA A 148 -3.98 15.92 -13.59
N ASN A 149 -3.12 15.62 -14.57
CA ASN A 149 -3.35 14.57 -15.57
C ASN A 149 -2.45 13.38 -15.24
N ILE A 150 -3.01 12.36 -14.63
CA ILE A 150 -2.25 11.22 -14.10
C ILE A 150 -2.36 10.03 -15.05
N LEU A 151 -1.22 9.49 -15.47
CA LEU A 151 -1.10 8.19 -16.14
C LEU A 151 -0.49 7.21 -15.16
N SER A 152 -1.19 6.12 -14.89
CA SER A 152 -0.76 5.08 -13.94
C SER A 152 -0.56 3.76 -14.67
N LEU A 153 0.64 3.21 -14.52
CA LEU A 153 1.06 2.00 -15.20
C LEU A 153 1.15 0.82 -14.24
N ASP A 154 0.78 -0.35 -14.73
CA ASP A 154 1.08 -1.61 -14.08
C ASP A 154 1.26 -2.72 -15.11
N ILE A 155 2.09 -3.70 -14.83
CA ILE A 155 2.24 -4.90 -15.65
C ILE A 155 1.06 -5.86 -15.45
N SER A 156 0.44 -5.84 -14.26
CA SER A 156 -0.66 -6.71 -13.87
C SER A 156 -2.02 -6.14 -14.30
N ALA A 157 -2.69 -6.83 -15.22
CA ALA A 157 -4.06 -6.48 -15.59
C ALA A 157 -5.05 -6.62 -14.40
N ALA A 158 -4.76 -7.52 -13.46
CA ALA A 158 -5.56 -7.72 -12.26
C ALA A 158 -5.40 -6.52 -11.31
N ALA A 159 -4.17 -6.01 -11.12
CA ALA A 159 -3.92 -4.80 -10.34
C ALA A 159 -4.64 -3.59 -10.95
N LEU A 160 -4.53 -3.39 -12.26
CA LEU A 160 -5.24 -2.31 -12.96
C LEU A 160 -6.78 -2.39 -12.80
N LYS A 161 -7.34 -3.59 -12.72
CA LYS A 161 -8.77 -3.76 -12.43
C LYS A 161 -9.14 -3.27 -11.03
N VAL A 162 -8.31 -3.59 -10.03
CA VAL A 162 -8.49 -3.11 -8.65
C VAL A 162 -8.33 -1.59 -8.60
N ALA A 163 -7.29 -1.02 -9.21
CA ALA A 163 -7.04 0.42 -9.25
C ALA A 163 -8.21 1.19 -9.89
N LYS A 164 -8.74 0.71 -11.02
CA LYS A 164 -9.93 1.30 -11.68
C LYS A 164 -11.18 1.24 -10.81
N MET A 165 -11.38 0.16 -10.06
CA MET A 165 -12.48 0.05 -9.11
C MET A 165 -12.32 1.07 -7.97
N ASN A 166 -11.12 1.21 -7.43
CA ASN A 166 -10.82 2.14 -6.35
C ASN A 166 -10.96 3.61 -6.78
N THR A 167 -10.50 3.99 -7.97
CA THR A 167 -10.71 5.36 -8.48
C THR A 167 -12.19 5.69 -8.64
N LYS A 168 -12.99 4.74 -9.16
CA LYS A 168 -14.46 4.92 -9.26
C LYS A 168 -15.09 5.07 -7.89
N LYS A 169 -14.72 4.23 -6.91
CA LYS A 169 -15.23 4.26 -5.53
C LYS A 169 -14.95 5.59 -4.84
N ASN A 170 -13.77 6.17 -5.09
CA ASN A 170 -13.33 7.43 -4.50
C ASN A 170 -13.66 8.67 -5.36
N ASN A 171 -14.43 8.52 -6.43
CA ASN A 171 -14.84 9.60 -7.35
C ASN A 171 -13.64 10.35 -7.98
N ILE A 172 -12.57 9.64 -8.29
CA ILE A 172 -11.36 10.18 -8.94
C ILE A 172 -11.48 9.97 -10.45
N SER A 173 -11.46 11.05 -11.23
CA SER A 173 -11.66 11.03 -12.68
C SER A 173 -10.45 11.44 -13.51
N ASN A 174 -9.41 11.99 -12.88
CA ASN A 174 -8.22 12.53 -13.52
C ASN A 174 -7.05 11.53 -13.60
N VAL A 175 -7.34 10.22 -13.47
CA VAL A 175 -6.39 9.12 -13.59
C VAL A 175 -6.72 8.24 -14.79
N LYS A 176 -5.73 7.96 -15.62
CA LYS A 176 -5.79 6.98 -16.71
C LYS A 176 -4.88 5.81 -16.37
N PHE A 177 -5.30 4.61 -16.74
CA PHE A 177 -4.57 3.37 -16.45
C PHE A 177 -4.15 2.69 -17.74
N GLU A 178 -2.88 2.29 -17.83
CA GLU A 178 -2.34 1.57 -18.98
C GLU A 178 -1.54 0.35 -18.50
N LYS A 179 -1.71 -0.78 -19.21
CA LYS A 179 -0.90 -1.99 -18.96
C LYS A 179 0.42 -1.85 -19.69
N LEU A 180 1.53 -1.77 -18.91
CA LEU A 180 2.85 -1.65 -19.47
C LEU A 180 3.89 -2.31 -18.54
N ASP A 181 4.80 -3.09 -19.13
CA ASP A 181 6.01 -3.56 -18.48
C ASP A 181 7.09 -2.48 -18.57
N PHE A 182 7.28 -1.72 -17.50
CA PHE A 182 8.23 -0.61 -17.44
C PHE A 182 9.69 -1.07 -17.60
N LEU A 183 10.01 -2.32 -17.25
CA LEU A 183 11.35 -2.85 -17.46
C LEU A 183 11.69 -3.09 -18.92
N ARG A 184 10.67 -3.27 -19.79
CA ARG A 184 10.84 -3.53 -21.22
C ARG A 184 10.60 -2.29 -22.09
N SER A 185 9.64 -1.46 -21.72
CA SER A 185 9.23 -0.29 -22.48
C SER A 185 8.94 0.89 -21.56
N ILE A 186 8.96 2.11 -22.11
CA ILE A 186 8.56 3.32 -21.40
C ILE A 186 7.35 3.95 -22.13
N PRO A 187 6.44 4.62 -21.38
CA PRO A 187 5.32 5.32 -22.01
C PRO A 187 5.82 6.50 -22.86
N LYS A 188 4.99 6.93 -23.80
CA LYS A 188 5.25 8.13 -24.59
C LYS A 188 4.91 9.39 -23.77
N GLY A 189 5.67 10.44 -23.98
CA GLY A 189 5.43 11.75 -23.39
C GLY A 189 6.46 12.12 -22.33
N GLU A 190 6.36 13.38 -21.88
CA GLU A 190 7.17 13.93 -20.82
C GLU A 190 6.26 14.42 -19.69
N TYR A 191 6.69 14.20 -18.45
CA TYR A 191 5.92 14.41 -17.25
C TYR A 191 6.59 15.47 -16.35
N ASP A 192 5.77 16.19 -15.61
CA ASP A 192 6.25 17.12 -14.57
C ASP A 192 6.71 16.34 -13.34
N LEU A 193 6.07 15.19 -13.09
CA LEU A 193 6.40 14.30 -12.00
C LEU A 193 6.34 12.84 -12.47
N VAL A 194 7.37 12.07 -12.16
CA VAL A 194 7.34 10.60 -12.22
C VAL A 194 7.45 10.07 -10.80
N ILE A 195 6.54 9.16 -10.42
CA ILE A 195 6.46 8.61 -9.05
C ILE A 195 6.35 7.10 -9.10
N SER A 196 6.96 6.42 -8.14
CA SER A 196 6.82 4.97 -7.99
C SER A 196 7.13 4.52 -6.56
N ASN A 197 6.38 3.52 -6.10
CA ASN A 197 6.82 2.59 -5.06
C ASN A 197 7.18 1.28 -5.74
N PRO A 198 8.42 1.12 -6.22
CA PRO A 198 8.82 -0.06 -6.98
C PRO A 198 9.16 -1.24 -6.06
N PRO A 199 9.12 -2.48 -6.54
CA PRO A 199 9.58 -3.63 -5.77
C PRO A 199 11.10 -3.50 -5.51
N TYR A 200 11.45 -3.35 -4.23
CA TYR A 200 12.83 -3.09 -3.77
C TYR A 200 13.42 -4.19 -2.88
N ILE A 201 12.66 -5.22 -2.53
CA ILE A 201 13.17 -6.34 -1.73
C ILE A 201 14.04 -7.23 -2.61
N SER A 202 15.27 -7.47 -2.20
CA SER A 202 16.15 -8.37 -2.93
C SER A 202 15.69 -9.84 -2.82
N LYS A 203 16.12 -10.68 -3.76
CA LYS A 203 15.81 -12.13 -3.73
C LYS A 203 16.36 -12.85 -2.48
N TYR A 204 17.33 -12.26 -1.79
CA TYR A 204 17.88 -12.82 -0.56
C TYR A 204 17.07 -12.40 0.68
N GLU A 205 16.51 -11.19 0.65
CA GLU A 205 15.72 -10.62 1.75
C GLU A 205 14.28 -11.15 1.75
N ILE A 206 13.73 -11.50 0.58
CA ILE A 206 12.34 -11.99 0.45
C ILE A 206 12.05 -13.19 1.37
N LYS A 207 13.07 -14.00 1.69
CA LYS A 207 12.93 -15.14 2.59
C LYS A 207 12.81 -14.74 4.07
N LYS A 208 13.21 -13.52 4.42
CA LYS A 208 13.26 -13.00 5.79
C LYS A 208 12.09 -12.12 6.17
N ILE A 209 11.27 -11.70 5.18
CA ILE A 209 10.09 -10.87 5.45
C ILE A 209 9.00 -11.68 6.16
N MET A 210 8.08 -10.98 6.78
CA MET A 210 6.96 -11.56 7.52
C MET A 210 6.22 -12.60 6.67
N LEU A 211 5.75 -13.66 7.32
CA LEU A 211 5.14 -14.80 6.65
C LEU A 211 3.85 -14.44 5.90
N ASP A 212 3.02 -13.55 6.47
CA ASP A 212 1.79 -13.06 5.87
C ASP A 212 2.06 -12.29 4.58
N VAL A 213 3.03 -11.39 4.57
CA VAL A 213 3.47 -10.66 3.36
C VAL A 213 3.96 -11.64 2.29
N ARG A 214 4.90 -12.51 2.65
CA ARG A 214 5.51 -13.47 1.70
C ARG A 214 4.50 -14.47 1.12
N LYS A 215 3.51 -14.87 1.91
CA LYS A 215 2.56 -15.93 1.52
C LYS A 215 1.36 -15.40 0.73
N TYR A 216 0.94 -14.19 0.99
CA TYR A 216 -0.34 -13.69 0.49
C TYR A 216 -0.22 -12.50 -0.46
N GLU A 217 0.83 -11.67 -0.33
CA GLU A 217 1.00 -10.53 -1.22
C GLU A 217 1.69 -10.93 -2.53
N PRO A 218 1.41 -10.25 -3.65
CA PRO A 218 1.95 -10.65 -4.95
C PRO A 218 3.47 -10.43 -4.99
N GLU A 219 4.23 -11.49 -5.25
CA GLU A 219 5.70 -11.46 -5.27
C GLU A 219 6.26 -10.37 -6.20
N ILE A 220 5.61 -10.16 -7.35
CA ILE A 220 6.01 -9.14 -8.33
C ILE A 220 5.96 -7.70 -7.77
N ALA A 221 5.17 -7.46 -6.73
CA ALA A 221 5.09 -6.15 -6.06
C ALA A 221 6.13 -6.01 -4.92
N LEU A 222 6.76 -7.10 -4.51
CA LEU A 222 7.71 -7.13 -3.39
C LEU A 222 9.16 -7.11 -3.87
N THR A 223 9.49 -7.91 -4.87
CA THR A 223 10.88 -8.12 -5.30
C THR A 223 11.06 -7.98 -6.80
N ASP A 224 12.22 -7.42 -7.17
CA ASP A 224 12.69 -7.39 -8.55
C ASP A 224 13.37 -8.72 -8.98
N ASN A 225 13.36 -9.72 -8.10
CA ASN A 225 14.03 -11.03 -8.24
C ASN A 225 15.55 -10.90 -8.45
N ASN A 226 16.14 -9.77 -8.04
CA ASN A 226 17.58 -9.51 -8.13
C ASN A 226 18.10 -8.89 -6.82
N ASP A 227 18.73 -7.73 -6.88
CA ASP A 227 19.36 -7.01 -5.77
C ASP A 227 18.49 -5.89 -5.16
N GLY A 228 17.24 -5.75 -5.60
CA GLY A 228 16.30 -4.73 -5.17
C GLY A 228 16.49 -3.37 -5.85
N LEU A 229 17.41 -3.24 -6.81
CA LEU A 229 17.76 -1.96 -7.44
C LEU A 229 17.49 -1.89 -8.96
N LYS A 230 16.90 -2.92 -9.54
CA LYS A 230 16.66 -3.02 -10.98
C LYS A 230 15.76 -1.89 -11.50
N PHE A 231 14.72 -1.52 -10.76
CA PHE A 231 13.85 -0.42 -11.14
C PHE A 231 14.55 0.93 -11.04
N TYR A 232 15.39 1.15 -10.02
CA TYR A 232 16.15 2.40 -9.85
C TYR A 232 17.12 2.61 -11.01
N ARG A 233 17.86 1.58 -11.45
CA ARG A 233 18.69 1.63 -12.67
C ARG A 233 17.85 1.94 -13.90
N ARG A 234 16.70 1.27 -14.05
CA ARG A 234 15.80 1.50 -15.19
C ARG A 234 15.25 2.93 -15.22
N PHE A 235 14.89 3.49 -14.07
CA PHE A 235 14.51 4.91 -13.97
C PHE A 235 15.67 5.81 -14.35
N CYS A 236 16.85 5.59 -13.80
CA CYS A 236 18.05 6.39 -14.07
C CYS A 236 18.38 6.44 -15.58
N ASP A 237 18.32 5.31 -16.26
CA ASP A 237 18.60 5.20 -17.71
C ASP A 237 17.59 5.97 -18.58
N ASN A 238 16.36 6.16 -18.08
CA ASN A 238 15.26 6.70 -18.88
C ASN A 238 14.70 8.02 -18.37
N VAL A 239 15.15 8.52 -17.23
CA VAL A 239 14.58 9.71 -16.58
C VAL A 239 14.57 10.93 -17.50
N LYS A 240 15.64 11.18 -18.25
CA LYS A 240 15.74 12.31 -19.20
C LYS A 240 14.79 12.23 -20.40
N LYS A 241 14.22 11.05 -20.68
CA LYS A 241 13.20 10.85 -21.72
C LYS A 241 11.79 10.95 -21.19
N LEU A 242 11.63 10.79 -19.87
CA LEU A 242 10.33 10.74 -19.20
C LEU A 242 9.98 12.06 -18.53
N ILE A 243 10.98 12.85 -18.11
CA ILE A 243 10.75 14.01 -17.26
C ILE A 243 11.12 15.27 -18.00
N LYS A 244 10.24 16.27 -17.95
CA LYS A 244 10.47 17.62 -18.47
C LYS A 244 11.64 18.29 -17.73
N LYS A 245 12.25 19.30 -18.35
CA LYS A 245 13.16 20.20 -17.64
C LYS A 245 12.46 20.78 -16.41
N ARG A 246 13.11 20.73 -15.25
CA ARG A 246 12.60 21.13 -13.93
C ARG A 246 11.50 20.22 -13.37
N GLY A 247 11.26 19.06 -13.97
CA GLY A 247 10.41 18.03 -13.39
C GLY A 247 11.17 17.18 -12.38
N SER A 248 10.47 16.28 -11.72
CA SER A 248 11.03 15.47 -10.65
C SER A 248 10.72 14.00 -10.80
N LEU A 249 11.65 13.15 -10.34
CA LEU A 249 11.45 11.74 -10.09
C LEU A 249 11.40 11.53 -8.58
N ILE A 250 10.37 10.84 -8.10
CA ILE A 250 10.18 10.54 -6.68
C ILE A 250 9.95 9.04 -6.53
N LEU A 251 10.83 8.38 -5.78
CA LEU A 251 10.82 6.94 -5.60
C LEU A 251 10.77 6.59 -4.12
N GLU A 252 9.93 5.63 -3.75
CA GLU A 252 10.06 4.99 -2.44
C GLU A 252 11.33 4.13 -2.42
N VAL A 253 11.99 4.06 -1.27
CA VAL A 253 13.18 3.23 -1.04
C VAL A 253 12.99 2.33 0.19
N GLY A 254 13.65 1.19 0.20
CA GLY A 254 13.69 0.29 1.36
C GLY A 254 14.47 0.89 2.51
N ILE A 255 14.65 0.13 3.57
CA ILE A 255 15.40 0.52 4.79
C ILE A 255 16.85 0.04 4.75
N GLY A 256 17.62 0.38 5.80
CA GLY A 256 19.01 -0.05 5.98
C GLY A 256 19.96 0.55 4.95
N SER A 257 20.69 -0.25 4.20
CA SER A 257 21.63 0.23 3.18
C SER A 257 20.97 0.59 1.84
N HIS A 258 19.71 0.23 1.64
CA HIS A 258 19.02 0.40 0.37
C HIS A 258 18.91 1.87 -0.07
N PRO A 259 18.55 2.87 0.78
CA PRO A 259 18.46 4.26 0.37
C PRO A 259 19.75 4.81 -0.23
N MET A 260 20.88 4.53 0.40
CA MET A 260 22.19 4.98 -0.08
C MET A 260 22.59 4.28 -1.39
N ARG A 261 22.30 2.99 -1.54
CA ARG A 261 22.55 2.26 -2.79
C ARG A 261 21.70 2.79 -3.94
N ALA A 262 20.45 3.15 -3.67
CA ALA A 262 19.59 3.80 -4.67
C ALA A 262 20.09 5.20 -5.03
N PHE A 263 20.51 6.00 -4.04
CA PHE A 263 21.11 7.32 -4.22
C PHE A 263 22.35 7.25 -5.13
N GLU A 264 23.28 6.33 -4.87
CA GLU A 264 24.52 6.15 -5.63
C GLU A 264 24.29 5.90 -7.12
N ILE A 265 23.21 5.22 -7.51
CA ILE A 265 22.85 4.99 -8.92
C ILE A 265 22.69 6.32 -9.67
N PHE A 266 21.95 7.26 -9.08
CA PHE A 266 21.68 8.55 -9.69
C PHE A 266 22.89 9.49 -9.58
N TYR A 267 23.55 9.51 -8.41
CA TYR A 267 24.73 10.33 -8.18
C TYR A 267 25.86 9.98 -9.14
N SER A 268 26.19 8.71 -9.29
CA SER A 268 27.23 8.23 -10.23
C SER A 268 26.86 8.48 -11.70
N SER A 269 25.56 8.64 -12.00
CA SER A 269 25.08 9.00 -13.34
C SER A 269 25.04 10.52 -13.62
N GLY A 270 25.58 11.33 -12.68
CA GLY A 270 25.78 12.77 -12.83
C GLY A 270 24.59 13.64 -12.42
N PHE A 271 23.55 13.08 -11.78
CA PHE A 271 22.50 13.89 -11.18
C PHE A 271 23.03 14.60 -9.93
N LYS A 272 22.75 15.89 -9.78
CA LYS A 272 23.31 16.74 -8.69
C LYS A 272 22.29 17.08 -7.63
N LYS A 273 21.01 17.16 -8.01
CA LYS A 273 19.92 17.53 -7.10
C LYS A 273 19.19 16.25 -6.70
N ILE A 274 19.74 15.57 -5.72
CA ILE A 274 19.23 14.32 -5.19
C ILE A 274 19.03 14.53 -3.69
N GLU A 275 17.86 14.16 -3.18
CA GLU A 275 17.50 14.27 -1.78
C GLU A 275 16.94 12.94 -1.27
N LEU A 276 17.38 12.51 -0.09
CA LEU A 276 16.78 11.43 0.67
C LEU A 276 15.96 12.03 1.80
N ILE A 277 14.67 11.75 1.80
CA ILE A 277 13.70 12.34 2.72
C ILE A 277 13.20 11.25 3.66
N PRO A 278 13.23 11.49 4.99
CA PRO A 278 12.72 10.53 5.96
C PRO A 278 11.18 10.46 5.95
N ASP A 279 10.66 9.30 6.35
CA ASP A 279 9.27 9.13 6.72
C ASP A 279 8.97 9.72 8.12
N TYR A 280 7.75 9.54 8.61
CA TYR A 280 7.33 10.08 9.91
C TYR A 280 7.97 9.35 11.11
N ASN A 281 8.60 8.19 10.91
CA ASN A 281 9.36 7.46 11.93
C ASN A 281 10.84 7.86 11.93
N GLY A 282 11.30 8.63 10.94
CA GLY A 282 12.67 9.08 10.79
C GLY A 282 13.53 8.20 9.89
N ASP A 283 12.99 7.13 9.31
CA ASP A 283 13.68 6.28 8.38
C ASP A 283 13.71 6.89 6.97
N LEU A 284 14.87 6.88 6.31
CA LEU A 284 14.98 7.32 4.92
C LEU A 284 14.06 6.48 4.03
N ARG A 285 13.05 7.12 3.42
CA ARG A 285 12.01 6.44 2.69
C ARG A 285 11.76 6.96 1.29
N VAL A 286 12.04 8.22 1.02
CA VAL A 286 11.78 8.84 -0.27
C VAL A 286 13.08 9.34 -0.89
N LEU A 287 13.34 8.95 -2.14
CA LEU A 287 14.42 9.45 -2.96
C LEU A 287 13.82 10.40 -4.01
N LYS A 288 14.17 11.69 -3.92
CA LYS A 288 13.75 12.73 -4.86
C LYS A 288 14.91 13.17 -5.73
N ILE A 289 14.71 13.22 -7.05
CA ILE A 289 15.68 13.70 -8.05
C ILE A 289 15.02 14.80 -8.88
N GLU A 290 15.64 15.99 -8.94
CA GLU A 290 15.21 17.09 -9.82
C GLU A 290 16.05 17.12 -11.09
N ILE A 291 15.40 17.34 -12.26
CA ILE A 291 16.01 17.30 -13.58
C ILE A 291 16.33 18.70 -14.09
#